data_ba5383dbc31ca73c086d2cc2d15cb907
#
_entry.id   ba5383dbc31ca73c086d2cc2d15cb907
#
_cell.length_a   1.000
_cell.length_b   1.000
_cell.length_c   1.000
_cell.angle_alpha   90.00
_cell.angle_beta   90.00
_cell.angle_gamma   90.00
#
_symmetry.space_group_name_H-M   'P 1'
#
loop_
_entity.id
_entity.type
_entity.pdbx_description
1 polymer ?
#
loop_
_entity_poly.entity_id
_entity_poly.type
_entity_poly.pdbx_seq_one_letter_code
_entity_poly.pdbx_strand_id
1 'polypeptide(L)'
;ESVETELIPGAVSGILMEANSGKVVFSKNPDKEVPIASMTKMVAQILILDAIRNGKIAWDDVVTVSQNASDMGGSQIYLSVGEKISIRDLFKGISMASANDATVQMAEVLAGSESAFVKQMNQKVKELGLKHTVFKNCTGLDEEGHYSSAYDMAMIARELVINYPEILEFSSVYEDYLREDTANKFWLVNTNKLVRFYEGADGLKTGHTDAAKYCLAATAKKNNLRFIAVVLGEENSSVRNQETMNLLDYGFNHYQMNLIKSKGDVLKKISLDKATEEKISLVPISDIGVITEKSNKKHNYTYEVKTKDFQLPIKQGDIVGKVVVKDGEKEI
;
A
#
# COMPACT_ATOMS: atom_id res chain seq x y z
N GLU A 1 -25.93 20.86 5.97
CA GLU A 1 -25.16 19.71 6.48
C GLU A 1 -24.78 18.85 5.29
N SER A 2 -23.49 18.70 5.03
CA SER A 2 -23.03 17.99 3.85
C SER A 2 -23.24 16.49 4.07
N VAL A 3 -23.72 15.79 3.06
CA VAL A 3 -23.87 14.32 3.00
C VAL A 3 -22.58 13.58 3.39
N GLU A 4 -21.44 14.28 3.33
CA GLU A 4 -20.10 13.77 3.61
C GLU A 4 -19.88 13.32 5.06
N THR A 5 -20.53 13.95 6.05
CA THR A 5 -20.31 13.60 7.47
C THR A 5 -20.99 12.29 7.88
N GLU A 6 -21.89 11.76 7.07
CA GLU A 6 -22.65 10.55 7.38
C GLU A 6 -21.96 9.25 6.93
N LEU A 7 -20.92 9.32 6.08
CA LEU A 7 -20.28 8.12 5.53
C LEU A 7 -19.52 7.32 6.60
N ILE A 8 -18.83 7.98 7.50
CA ILE A 8 -18.03 7.35 8.56
C ILE A 8 -18.26 8.02 9.93
N PRO A 9 -19.51 8.03 10.43
CA PRO A 9 -19.82 8.73 11.69
C PRO A 9 -19.11 8.16 12.91
N GLY A 10 -18.80 6.86 12.91
CA GLY A 10 -18.12 6.17 14.02
C GLY A 10 -16.61 6.35 14.03
N ALA A 11 -15.99 6.63 12.90
CA ALA A 11 -14.54 6.80 12.81
C ALA A 11 -14.07 8.11 13.43
N VAL A 12 -12.93 8.08 14.10
CA VAL A 12 -12.24 9.31 14.58
C VAL A 12 -11.73 10.11 13.38
N SER A 13 -11.20 9.42 12.38
CA SER A 13 -10.73 10.02 11.14
C SER A 13 -10.81 9.01 9.99
N GLY A 14 -10.77 9.52 8.78
CA GLY A 14 -10.77 8.67 7.60
C GLY A 14 -10.58 9.47 6.32
N ILE A 15 -10.36 8.75 5.24
CA ILE A 15 -10.08 9.32 3.93
C ILE A 15 -10.42 8.34 2.82
N LEU A 16 -10.87 8.87 1.69
CA LEU A 16 -10.97 8.13 0.44
C LEU A 16 -10.11 8.82 -0.61
N MET A 17 -9.18 8.07 -1.16
CA MET A 17 -8.19 8.57 -2.13
C MET A 17 -8.24 7.72 -3.40
N GLU A 18 -8.22 8.36 -4.57
CA GLU A 18 -8.00 7.65 -5.82
C GLU A 18 -6.51 7.30 -5.94
N ALA A 19 -6.22 6.03 -6.20
CA ALA A 19 -4.88 5.50 -6.03
C ALA A 19 -3.86 6.04 -7.05
N ASN A 20 -4.24 6.17 -8.32
CA ASN A 20 -3.28 6.59 -9.36
C ASN A 20 -2.89 8.07 -9.23
N SER A 21 -3.86 8.96 -9.03
CA SER A 21 -3.63 10.39 -8.93
C SER A 21 -3.28 10.89 -7.54
N GLY A 22 -3.66 10.13 -6.50
CA GLY A 22 -3.61 10.59 -5.12
C GLY A 22 -4.69 11.61 -4.77
N LYS A 23 -5.71 11.79 -5.64
CA LYS A 23 -6.80 12.73 -5.39
C LYS A 23 -7.65 12.27 -4.22
N VAL A 24 -7.79 13.15 -3.23
CA VAL A 24 -8.69 12.95 -2.10
C VAL A 24 -10.10 13.34 -2.52
N VAL A 25 -11.04 12.40 -2.41
CA VAL A 25 -12.46 12.63 -2.77
C VAL A 25 -13.37 12.70 -1.55
N PHE A 26 -12.89 12.28 -0.40
CA PHE A 26 -13.54 12.43 0.90
C PHE A 26 -12.47 12.47 2.00
N SER A 27 -12.68 13.27 3.03
CA SER A 27 -11.84 13.23 4.23
C SER A 27 -12.60 13.66 5.49
N LYS A 28 -12.21 13.07 6.61
CA LYS A 28 -12.64 13.43 7.96
C LYS A 28 -11.39 13.46 8.85
N ASN A 29 -11.05 14.64 9.39
CA ASN A 29 -9.85 14.81 10.22
C ASN A 29 -8.58 14.18 9.62
N PRO A 30 -8.23 14.45 8.36
CA PRO A 30 -7.21 13.70 7.64
C PRO A 30 -5.81 13.81 8.24
N ASP A 31 -5.51 14.90 8.93
CA ASP A 31 -4.18 15.18 9.50
C ASP A 31 -4.12 14.96 11.03
N LYS A 32 -5.19 14.45 11.62
CA LYS A 32 -5.19 14.14 13.05
C LYS A 32 -4.22 13.01 13.37
N GLU A 33 -3.27 13.28 14.26
CA GLU A 33 -2.29 12.31 14.74
C GLU A 33 -2.92 11.37 15.76
N VAL A 34 -2.92 10.07 15.45
CA VAL A 34 -3.53 9.02 16.27
C VAL A 34 -2.69 7.74 16.25
N PRO A 35 -2.82 6.87 17.25
CA PRO A 35 -2.29 5.51 17.15
C PRO A 35 -2.91 4.76 15.98
N ILE A 36 -2.12 3.96 15.30
CA ILE A 36 -2.51 3.29 14.05
C ILE A 36 -2.36 1.77 14.10
N ALA A 37 -1.89 1.25 15.23
CA ALA A 37 -1.70 -0.18 15.43
C ALA A 37 -0.88 -0.82 14.29
N SER A 38 -1.27 -2.02 13.88
CA SER A 38 -0.57 -2.82 12.87
C SER A 38 -0.59 -2.25 11.45
N MET A 39 -1.27 -1.14 11.20
CA MET A 39 -1.13 -0.43 9.93
C MET A 39 0.30 0.11 9.74
N THR A 40 1.04 0.28 10.82
CA THR A 40 2.50 0.51 10.83
C THR A 40 3.25 -0.47 9.92
N LYS A 41 2.81 -1.72 9.84
CA LYS A 41 3.47 -2.78 9.07
C LYS A 41 3.44 -2.54 7.56
N MET A 42 2.60 -1.64 7.06
CA MET A 42 2.63 -1.29 5.63
C MET A 42 4.00 -0.71 5.22
N VAL A 43 4.62 0.10 6.06
CA VAL A 43 5.98 0.61 5.78
C VAL A 43 7.01 -0.50 5.86
N ALA A 44 6.88 -1.42 6.82
CA ALA A 44 7.72 -2.62 6.87
C ALA A 44 7.62 -3.44 5.57
N GLN A 45 6.40 -3.63 5.06
CA GLN A 45 6.16 -4.32 3.80
C GLN A 45 6.82 -3.61 2.61
N ILE A 46 6.74 -2.28 2.54
CA ILE A 46 7.44 -1.49 1.50
C ILE A 46 8.95 -1.77 1.54
N LEU A 47 9.55 -1.72 2.71
CA LEU A 47 11.01 -1.95 2.86
C LEU A 47 11.41 -3.39 2.49
N ILE A 48 10.59 -4.36 2.82
CA ILE A 48 10.83 -5.77 2.44
C ILE A 48 10.74 -5.93 0.92
N LEU A 49 9.69 -5.41 0.30
CA LEU A 49 9.49 -5.50 -1.15
C LEU A 49 10.57 -4.74 -1.93
N ASP A 50 11.00 -3.61 -1.42
CA ASP A 50 12.12 -2.85 -1.98
C ASP A 50 13.43 -3.65 -1.94
N ALA A 51 13.72 -4.30 -0.83
CA ALA A 51 14.90 -5.16 -0.68
C ALA A 51 14.88 -6.36 -1.64
N ILE A 52 13.71 -6.95 -1.86
CA ILE A 52 13.53 -8.03 -2.86
C ILE A 52 13.76 -7.50 -4.27
N ARG A 53 13.17 -6.37 -4.61
CA ARG A 53 13.34 -5.72 -5.92
C ARG A 53 14.78 -5.39 -6.23
N ASN A 54 15.54 -4.95 -5.23
CA ASN A 54 16.96 -4.59 -5.37
C ASN A 54 17.92 -5.78 -5.26
N GLY A 55 17.40 -7.00 -5.10
CA GLY A 55 18.19 -8.20 -5.02
C GLY A 55 18.98 -8.39 -3.72
N LYS A 56 18.66 -7.63 -2.67
CA LYS A 56 19.29 -7.79 -1.34
C LYS A 56 18.86 -9.06 -0.64
N ILE A 57 17.63 -9.46 -0.85
CA ILE A 57 17.03 -10.72 -0.40
C ILE A 57 16.17 -11.30 -1.52
N ALA A 58 15.85 -12.57 -1.43
CA ALA A 58 14.96 -13.26 -2.35
C ALA A 58 13.82 -13.95 -1.60
N TRP A 59 12.69 -14.15 -2.26
CA TRP A 59 11.52 -14.78 -1.66
C TRP A 59 11.80 -16.15 -1.03
N ASP A 60 12.64 -16.95 -1.67
CA ASP A 60 12.94 -18.31 -1.25
C ASP A 60 14.15 -18.42 -0.31
N ASP A 61 14.76 -17.28 0.07
CA ASP A 61 15.78 -17.27 1.10
C ASP A 61 15.19 -17.78 2.42
N VAL A 62 15.94 -18.65 3.08
CA VAL A 62 15.57 -19.23 4.37
C VAL A 62 16.30 -18.51 5.48
N VAL A 63 15.58 -18.06 6.48
CA VAL A 63 16.13 -17.40 7.66
C VAL A 63 15.94 -18.27 8.90
N THR A 64 16.81 -18.09 9.87
CA THR A 64 16.72 -18.75 11.18
C THR A 64 16.09 -17.79 12.18
N VAL A 65 14.99 -18.19 12.79
CA VAL A 65 14.22 -17.37 13.72
C VAL A 65 15.02 -17.10 15.01
N SER A 66 15.11 -15.82 15.38
CA SER A 66 15.77 -15.36 16.59
C SER A 66 14.90 -15.53 17.83
N GLN A 67 15.55 -15.52 19.01
CA GLN A 67 14.84 -15.49 20.30
C GLN A 67 13.96 -14.24 20.40
N ASN A 68 14.48 -13.07 20.02
CA ASN A 68 13.75 -11.81 20.09
C ASN A 68 12.46 -11.83 19.24
N ALA A 69 12.53 -12.34 18.02
CA ALA A 69 11.35 -12.49 17.18
C ALA A 69 10.34 -13.49 17.78
N SER A 70 10.82 -14.64 18.20
CA SER A 70 9.98 -15.69 18.83
C SER A 70 9.25 -15.21 20.08
N ASP A 71 9.86 -14.30 20.84
CA ASP A 71 9.31 -13.79 22.11
C ASP A 71 8.23 -12.71 21.92
N MET A 72 7.98 -12.27 20.69
CA MET A 72 6.98 -11.25 20.43
C MET A 72 5.57 -11.74 20.78
N GLY A 73 4.84 -10.86 21.47
CA GLY A 73 3.43 -11.08 21.81
C GLY A 73 2.48 -10.49 20.75
N GLY A 74 1.19 -10.54 21.06
CA GLY A 74 0.14 -10.07 20.16
C GLY A 74 -0.10 -11.02 18.99
N SER A 75 -0.50 -10.48 17.85
CA SER A 75 -0.70 -11.29 16.63
C SER A 75 0.61 -11.93 16.19
N GLN A 76 0.59 -13.22 15.91
CA GLN A 76 1.80 -13.98 15.55
C GLN A 76 1.47 -15.22 14.73
N ILE A 77 2.48 -15.76 14.07
CA ILE A 77 2.45 -17.07 13.42
C ILE A 77 3.19 -18.14 14.24
N TYR A 78 3.47 -17.81 15.50
CA TYR A 78 4.08 -18.70 16.50
C TYR A 78 5.42 -19.28 16.05
N LEU A 79 6.34 -18.39 15.66
CA LEU A 79 7.70 -18.74 15.32
C LEU A 79 8.44 -19.31 16.52
N SER A 80 9.14 -20.42 16.31
CA SER A 80 10.01 -21.03 17.33
C SER A 80 11.45 -20.60 17.11
N VAL A 81 12.20 -20.40 18.19
CA VAL A 81 13.65 -20.10 18.11
C VAL A 81 14.37 -21.18 17.32
N GLY A 82 15.19 -20.78 16.37
CA GLY A 82 15.92 -21.71 15.51
C GLY A 82 15.12 -22.32 14.37
N GLU A 83 13.83 -22.03 14.29
CA GLU A 83 13.01 -22.44 13.14
C GLU A 83 13.60 -21.87 11.85
N LYS A 84 13.59 -22.66 10.79
CA LYS A 84 13.99 -22.23 9.46
C LYS A 84 12.73 -21.98 8.63
N ILE A 85 12.58 -20.76 8.14
CA ILE A 85 11.39 -20.32 7.41
C ILE A 85 11.79 -19.40 6.26
N SER A 86 11.06 -19.47 5.15
CA SER A 86 11.33 -18.61 3.99
C SER A 86 10.85 -17.19 4.23
N ILE A 87 11.48 -16.24 3.56
CA ILE A 87 11.04 -14.83 3.55
C ILE A 87 9.60 -14.73 3.02
N ARG A 88 9.24 -15.51 2.02
CA ARG A 88 7.87 -15.59 1.48
C ARG A 88 6.86 -15.94 2.58
N ASP A 89 7.14 -16.93 3.38
CA ASP A 89 6.24 -17.37 4.46
C ASP A 89 6.15 -16.35 5.60
N LEU A 90 7.27 -15.71 5.93
CA LEU A 90 7.26 -14.57 6.88
C LEU A 90 6.40 -13.42 6.37
N PHE A 91 6.56 -13.05 5.10
CA PHE A 91 5.78 -11.97 4.49
C PHE A 91 4.28 -12.32 4.40
N LYS A 92 3.96 -13.57 4.09
CA LYS A 92 2.59 -14.10 4.12
C LYS A 92 1.97 -13.93 5.51
N GLY A 93 2.70 -14.30 6.56
CA GLY A 93 2.27 -14.10 7.96
C GLY A 93 2.04 -12.64 8.32
N ILE A 94 2.90 -11.75 7.86
CA ILE A 94 2.73 -10.29 8.06
C ILE A 94 1.47 -9.78 7.38
N SER A 95 1.29 -10.14 6.12
CA SER A 95 0.19 -9.62 5.27
C SER A 95 -1.18 -10.16 5.68
N MET A 96 -1.28 -11.43 6.01
CA MET A 96 -2.56 -12.09 6.30
C MET A 96 -2.92 -12.10 7.78
N ALA A 97 -1.96 -12.42 8.65
CA ALA A 97 -2.18 -12.58 10.09
C ALA A 97 -1.67 -11.41 10.92
N SER A 98 -1.09 -10.40 10.30
CA SER A 98 -0.50 -9.26 11.03
C SER A 98 0.57 -9.68 12.05
N ALA A 99 1.38 -10.69 11.71
CA ALA A 99 2.29 -11.36 12.62
C ALA A 99 3.42 -10.44 13.13
N ASN A 100 3.43 -10.15 14.41
CA ASN A 100 4.47 -9.34 15.07
C ASN A 100 5.82 -10.05 15.05
N ASP A 101 5.84 -11.35 15.32
CA ASP A 101 7.06 -12.18 15.31
C ASP A 101 7.71 -12.18 13.93
N ALA A 102 6.93 -12.38 12.87
CA ALA A 102 7.43 -12.32 11.50
C ALA A 102 7.95 -10.93 11.12
N THR A 103 7.29 -9.86 11.58
CA THR A 103 7.71 -8.48 11.32
C THR A 103 9.05 -8.18 11.97
N VAL A 104 9.22 -8.53 13.24
CA VAL A 104 10.49 -8.34 13.98
C VAL A 104 11.60 -9.18 13.33
N GLN A 105 11.30 -10.42 12.95
CA GLN A 105 12.29 -11.25 12.26
C GLN A 105 12.77 -10.61 10.95
N MET A 106 11.86 -10.06 10.16
CA MET A 106 12.24 -9.36 8.93
C MET A 106 13.01 -8.07 9.20
N ALA A 107 12.69 -7.34 10.26
CA ALA A 107 13.44 -6.17 10.69
C ALA A 107 14.91 -6.53 10.98
N GLU A 108 15.14 -7.62 11.69
CA GLU A 108 16.49 -8.12 11.98
C GLU A 108 17.24 -8.56 10.71
N VAL A 109 16.55 -9.23 9.79
CA VAL A 109 17.13 -9.64 8.49
C VAL A 109 17.58 -8.44 7.67
N LEU A 110 16.75 -7.40 7.57
CA LEU A 110 17.01 -6.25 6.71
C LEU A 110 17.97 -5.22 7.33
N ALA A 111 17.92 -5.05 8.64
CA ALA A 111 18.63 -3.94 9.31
C ALA A 111 19.53 -4.39 10.46
N GLY A 112 19.56 -5.67 10.81
CA GLY A 112 20.34 -6.22 11.92
C GLY A 112 19.67 -6.07 13.29
N SER A 113 18.77 -5.11 13.45
CA SER A 113 18.00 -4.89 14.68
C SER A 113 16.68 -4.19 14.37
N GLU A 114 15.69 -4.32 15.26
CA GLU A 114 14.44 -3.58 15.15
C GLU A 114 14.69 -2.07 15.19
N SER A 115 15.54 -1.58 16.08
CA SER A 115 15.81 -0.14 16.20
C SER A 115 16.42 0.45 14.94
N ALA A 116 17.33 -0.26 14.28
CA ALA A 116 17.89 0.16 12.99
C ALA A 116 16.83 0.15 11.89
N PHE A 117 15.93 -0.84 11.90
CA PHE A 117 14.83 -0.94 10.96
C PHE A 117 13.82 0.21 11.12
N VAL A 118 13.49 0.57 12.36
CA VAL A 118 12.61 1.71 12.66
C VAL A 118 13.18 3.02 12.11
N LYS A 119 14.50 3.21 12.18
CA LYS A 119 15.15 4.36 11.52
C LYS A 119 14.93 4.37 10.02
N GLN A 120 15.01 3.21 9.37
CA GLN A 120 14.70 3.08 7.93
C GLN A 120 13.23 3.37 7.64
N MET A 121 12.32 2.93 8.50
CA MET A 121 10.89 3.23 8.38
C MET A 121 10.63 4.74 8.46
N ASN A 122 11.20 5.44 9.42
CA ASN A 122 11.06 6.89 9.55
C ASN A 122 11.75 7.64 8.40
N GLN A 123 12.86 7.12 7.86
CA GLN A 123 13.48 7.66 6.67
C GLN A 123 12.56 7.55 5.45
N LYS A 124 11.87 6.43 5.28
CA LYS A 124 10.90 6.24 4.20
C LYS A 124 9.75 7.24 4.31
N VAL A 125 9.22 7.46 5.50
CA VAL A 125 8.20 8.48 5.77
C VAL A 125 8.68 9.87 5.33
N LYS A 126 9.90 10.22 5.64
CA LYS A 126 10.51 11.50 5.25
C LYS A 126 10.67 11.61 3.73
N GLU A 127 11.11 10.54 3.06
CA GLU A 127 11.21 10.48 1.60
C GLU A 127 9.86 10.68 0.91
N LEU A 128 8.78 10.16 1.51
CA LEU A 128 7.41 10.35 1.02
C LEU A 128 6.85 11.74 1.35
N GLY A 129 7.59 12.57 2.08
CA GLY A 129 7.15 13.92 2.45
C GLY A 129 6.02 13.97 3.47
N LEU A 130 5.83 12.91 4.24
CA LEU A 130 4.75 12.82 5.23
C LEU A 130 5.11 13.55 6.52
N LYS A 131 4.15 14.33 7.06
CA LYS A 131 4.41 15.26 8.17
C LYS A 131 3.81 14.83 9.51
N HIS A 132 2.92 13.85 9.50
CA HIS A 132 2.14 13.43 10.66
C HIS A 132 2.38 11.98 11.04
N THR A 133 3.57 11.45 10.76
CA THR A 133 3.92 10.05 11.02
C THR A 133 5.26 9.93 11.71
N VAL A 134 5.27 9.21 12.84
CA VAL A 134 6.49 8.81 13.56
C VAL A 134 6.31 7.38 14.05
N PHE A 135 7.28 6.52 13.76
CA PHE A 135 7.34 5.14 14.25
C PHE A 135 8.37 5.01 15.38
N LYS A 136 8.00 4.29 16.44
CA LYS A 136 8.87 3.90 17.55
C LYS A 136 9.21 2.42 17.54
N ASN A 137 8.36 1.61 16.90
CA ASN A 137 8.56 0.18 16.70
C ASN A 137 8.07 -0.23 15.30
N CYS A 138 8.35 -1.46 14.91
CA CYS A 138 7.98 -1.94 13.58
C CYS A 138 6.63 -2.67 13.52
N THR A 139 6.00 -2.92 14.65
CA THR A 139 4.78 -3.73 14.75
C THR A 139 3.50 -2.93 14.89
N GLY A 140 3.59 -1.72 15.44
CA GLY A 140 2.45 -0.87 15.73
C GLY A 140 1.86 -1.05 17.14
N LEU A 141 2.56 -1.75 18.02
CA LEU A 141 2.19 -1.78 19.43
C LEU A 141 2.16 -0.38 20.02
N ASP A 142 1.22 -0.13 20.94
CA ASP A 142 1.04 1.19 21.54
C ASP A 142 2.32 1.64 22.23
N GLU A 143 2.80 2.80 21.84
CA GLU A 143 4.01 3.41 22.39
C GLU A 143 3.91 4.93 22.28
N GLU A 144 4.34 5.62 23.33
CA GLU A 144 4.33 7.08 23.33
C GLU A 144 5.14 7.64 22.15
N GLY A 145 4.56 8.57 21.41
CA GLY A 145 5.19 9.16 20.24
C GLY A 145 5.10 8.35 18.95
N HIS A 146 4.38 7.22 18.96
CA HIS A 146 4.10 6.40 17.78
C HIS A 146 2.72 6.74 17.24
N TYR A 147 2.65 7.39 16.10
CA TYR A 147 1.40 7.86 15.51
C TYR A 147 1.48 8.02 13.99
N SER A 148 0.34 8.18 13.38
CA SER A 148 0.17 8.63 12.01
C SER A 148 -1.17 9.35 11.85
N SER A 149 -1.53 9.67 10.61
CA SER A 149 -2.81 10.29 10.26
C SER A 149 -3.50 9.51 9.13
N ALA A 150 -4.78 9.77 8.92
CA ALA A 150 -5.52 9.14 7.83
C ALA A 150 -4.90 9.47 6.46
N TYR A 151 -4.52 10.71 6.22
CA TYR A 151 -3.86 11.12 4.99
C TYR A 151 -2.51 10.41 4.80
N ASP A 152 -1.66 10.41 5.81
CA ASP A 152 -0.34 9.77 5.73
C ASP A 152 -0.48 8.26 5.51
N MET A 153 -1.43 7.61 6.20
CA MET A 153 -1.72 6.19 5.99
C MET A 153 -2.19 5.90 4.56
N ALA A 154 -3.02 6.75 3.98
CA ALA A 154 -3.45 6.62 2.59
C ALA A 154 -2.29 6.79 1.61
N MET A 155 -1.37 7.71 1.86
CA MET A 155 -0.18 7.91 1.03
C MET A 155 0.79 6.73 1.14
N ILE A 156 0.94 6.14 2.31
CA ILE A 156 1.73 4.92 2.51
C ILE A 156 1.09 3.74 1.79
N ALA A 157 -0.23 3.58 1.92
CA ALA A 157 -0.98 2.55 1.20
C ALA A 157 -0.87 2.73 -0.32
N ARG A 158 -0.94 3.96 -0.79
CA ARG A 158 -0.75 4.30 -2.20
C ARG A 158 0.63 3.91 -2.72
N GLU A 159 1.70 4.27 -1.99
CA GLU A 159 3.06 3.87 -2.31
C GLU A 159 3.19 2.35 -2.41
N LEU A 160 2.62 1.63 -1.45
CA LEU A 160 2.66 0.18 -1.42
C LEU A 160 1.93 -0.45 -2.62
N VAL A 161 0.73 0.01 -2.93
CA VAL A 161 -0.11 -0.59 -3.99
C VAL A 161 0.36 -0.21 -5.40
N ILE A 162 0.76 1.05 -5.60
CA ILE A 162 1.14 1.54 -6.93
C ILE A 162 2.58 1.16 -7.29
N ASN A 163 3.52 1.34 -6.37
CA ASN A 163 4.92 1.09 -6.64
C ASN A 163 5.38 -0.34 -6.32
N TYR A 164 4.62 -1.06 -5.48
CA TYR A 164 4.89 -2.45 -5.11
C TYR A 164 3.62 -3.30 -5.27
N PRO A 165 3.05 -3.39 -6.49
CA PRO A 165 1.77 -4.05 -6.73
C PRO A 165 1.77 -5.54 -6.40
N GLU A 166 2.92 -6.16 -6.28
CA GLU A 166 3.09 -7.54 -5.81
C GLU A 166 2.52 -7.79 -4.40
N ILE A 167 2.33 -6.72 -3.61
CA ILE A 167 1.63 -6.85 -2.32
C ILE A 167 0.24 -7.46 -2.46
N LEU A 168 -0.43 -7.17 -3.57
CA LEU A 168 -1.80 -7.64 -3.81
C LEU A 168 -1.87 -9.17 -3.99
N GLU A 169 -0.79 -9.83 -4.37
CA GLU A 169 -0.71 -11.29 -4.42
C GLU A 169 -0.85 -11.93 -3.03
N PHE A 170 -0.49 -11.19 -1.99
CA PHE A 170 -0.58 -11.61 -0.59
C PHE A 170 -1.85 -11.07 0.07
N SER A 171 -2.10 -9.78 -0.07
CA SER A 171 -3.20 -9.10 0.63
C SER A 171 -4.59 -9.47 0.11
N SER A 172 -4.69 -9.98 -1.11
CA SER A 172 -5.95 -10.44 -1.70
C SER A 172 -6.37 -11.86 -1.30
N VAL A 173 -5.48 -12.62 -0.71
CA VAL A 173 -5.74 -14.01 -0.31
C VAL A 173 -6.54 -14.04 0.98
N TYR A 174 -7.71 -14.69 0.96
CA TYR A 174 -8.56 -14.78 2.14
C TYR A 174 -8.05 -15.79 3.16
N GLU A 175 -7.65 -16.96 2.71
CA GLU A 175 -7.08 -18.01 3.58
C GLU A 175 -5.97 -18.78 2.88
N ASP A 176 -5.02 -19.25 3.66
CA ASP A 176 -3.86 -20.02 3.21
C ASP A 176 -3.27 -20.78 4.40
N TYR A 177 -2.16 -21.47 4.19
CA TYR A 177 -1.48 -22.23 5.22
C TYR A 177 0.02 -21.92 5.24
N LEU A 178 0.59 -22.00 6.43
CA LEU A 178 2.04 -22.09 6.64
C LEU A 178 2.38 -23.50 7.13
N ARG A 179 3.61 -23.95 6.86
CA ARG A 179 4.14 -25.25 7.31
C ARG A 179 3.21 -26.41 6.90
N GLU A 180 2.67 -26.35 5.68
CA GLU A 180 1.59 -27.22 5.22
C GLU A 180 1.96 -28.71 5.27
N ASP A 181 3.22 -29.04 4.93
CA ASP A 181 3.73 -30.41 4.88
C ASP A 181 4.38 -30.87 6.20
N THR A 182 4.09 -30.19 7.30
CA THR A 182 4.66 -30.47 8.63
C THR A 182 3.58 -30.75 9.67
N ALA A 183 4.00 -31.29 10.83
CA ALA A 183 3.12 -31.46 11.98
C ALA A 183 2.64 -30.11 12.57
N ASN A 184 3.28 -29.00 12.21
CA ASN A 184 2.99 -27.66 12.70
C ASN A 184 2.25 -26.82 11.66
N LYS A 185 1.42 -27.43 10.82
CA LYS A 185 0.57 -26.74 9.86
C LYS A 185 -0.21 -25.63 10.55
N PHE A 186 -0.13 -24.42 10.00
CA PHE A 186 -0.79 -23.23 10.55
C PHE A 186 -1.74 -22.62 9.53
N TRP A 187 -3.01 -22.51 9.91
CA TRP A 187 -4.04 -21.92 9.08
C TRP A 187 -4.02 -20.39 9.22
N LEU A 188 -3.86 -19.71 8.08
CA LEU A 188 -3.93 -18.27 7.98
C LEU A 188 -5.30 -17.84 7.45
N VAL A 189 -5.97 -16.95 8.17
CA VAL A 189 -7.17 -16.26 7.70
C VAL A 189 -6.86 -14.77 7.66
N ASN A 190 -7.11 -14.16 6.51
CA ASN A 190 -6.88 -12.74 6.33
C ASN A 190 -7.71 -11.93 7.33
N THR A 191 -7.06 -11.05 8.07
CA THR A 191 -7.72 -10.15 9.02
C THR A 191 -8.65 -9.15 8.34
N ASN A 192 -8.39 -8.86 7.06
CA ASN A 192 -9.25 -8.01 6.23
C ASN A 192 -10.34 -8.83 5.57
N LYS A 193 -11.52 -8.85 6.17
CA LYS A 193 -12.68 -9.60 5.65
C LYS A 193 -13.24 -9.05 4.33
N LEU A 194 -12.92 -7.80 3.98
CA LEU A 194 -13.41 -7.18 2.75
C LEU A 194 -12.91 -7.90 1.50
N VAL A 195 -11.74 -8.56 1.57
CA VAL A 195 -11.21 -9.32 0.42
C VAL A 195 -12.13 -10.47 0.00
N ARG A 196 -13.00 -10.93 0.89
CA ARG A 196 -14.03 -11.93 0.59
C ARG A 196 -15.40 -11.31 0.32
N PHE A 197 -15.77 -10.27 1.07
CA PHE A 197 -17.15 -9.78 1.13
C PHE A 197 -17.41 -8.51 0.34
N TYR A 198 -16.38 -7.84 -0.18
CA TYR A 198 -16.53 -6.66 -1.01
C TYR A 198 -15.94 -6.89 -2.39
N GLU A 199 -16.79 -6.76 -3.42
CA GLU A 199 -16.35 -6.96 -4.81
C GLU A 199 -15.25 -5.98 -5.20
N GLY A 200 -14.16 -6.53 -5.73
CA GLY A 200 -12.99 -5.75 -6.14
C GLY A 200 -11.98 -5.45 -5.04
N ALA A 201 -12.28 -5.76 -3.77
CA ALA A 201 -11.32 -5.57 -2.68
C ALA A 201 -10.19 -6.59 -2.75
N ASP A 202 -8.95 -6.11 -2.77
CA ASP A 202 -7.74 -6.93 -2.87
C ASP A 202 -6.63 -6.55 -1.87
N GLY A 203 -6.93 -5.68 -0.92
CA GLY A 203 -6.02 -5.28 0.16
C GLY A 203 -6.70 -4.43 1.24
N LEU A 204 -6.01 -3.97 2.28
CA LEU A 204 -4.54 -3.97 2.35
C LEU A 204 -4.04 -4.36 3.74
N LYS A 205 -4.45 -3.63 4.80
CA LYS A 205 -3.96 -3.87 6.17
C LYS A 205 -4.95 -3.40 7.23
N THR A 206 -5.21 -4.27 8.19
CA THR A 206 -5.97 -3.96 9.42
C THR A 206 -5.03 -3.53 10.54
N GLY A 207 -5.60 -2.89 11.55
CA GLY A 207 -4.93 -2.63 12.82
C GLY A 207 -5.90 -2.59 13.98
N HIS A 208 -5.47 -3.06 15.14
CA HIS A 208 -6.20 -2.96 16.39
C HIS A 208 -5.25 -2.98 17.59
N THR A 209 -5.41 -2.00 18.46
CA THR A 209 -4.91 -1.98 19.84
C THR A 209 -5.95 -1.27 20.69
N ASP A 210 -5.80 -1.32 22.01
CA ASP A 210 -6.71 -0.62 22.91
C ASP A 210 -6.71 0.91 22.66
N ALA A 211 -5.55 1.49 22.38
CA ALA A 211 -5.42 2.91 22.12
C ALA A 211 -5.89 3.29 20.70
N ALA A 212 -5.53 2.50 19.69
CA ALA A 212 -5.89 2.76 18.30
C ALA A 212 -7.34 2.42 17.97
N LYS A 213 -7.95 1.53 18.76
CA LYS A 213 -9.22 0.90 18.44
C LYS A 213 -9.12 0.14 17.10
N TYR A 214 -10.17 0.08 16.31
CA TYR A 214 -10.18 -0.66 15.06
C TYR A 214 -9.90 0.24 13.87
N CYS A 215 -8.86 -0.11 13.11
CA CYS A 215 -8.37 0.62 11.95
C CYS A 215 -8.33 -0.28 10.71
N LEU A 216 -8.47 0.32 9.55
CA LEU A 216 -8.34 -0.38 8.26
C LEU A 216 -7.84 0.58 7.19
N ALA A 217 -6.85 0.14 6.43
CA ALA A 217 -6.55 0.65 5.10
C ALA A 217 -6.97 -0.41 4.09
N ALA A 218 -8.00 -0.13 3.32
CA ALA A 218 -8.49 -1.02 2.29
C ALA A 218 -8.23 -0.45 0.90
N THR A 219 -8.13 -1.33 -0.07
CA THR A 219 -8.09 -0.95 -1.48
C THR A 219 -8.98 -1.88 -2.28
N ALA A 220 -9.66 -1.30 -3.27
CA ALA A 220 -10.51 -2.03 -4.20
C ALA A 220 -10.40 -1.41 -5.59
N LYS A 221 -10.56 -2.25 -6.62
CA LYS A 221 -10.53 -1.83 -8.02
C LYS A 221 -11.78 -2.31 -8.75
N LYS A 222 -12.44 -1.37 -9.43
CA LYS A 222 -13.56 -1.65 -10.35
C LYS A 222 -13.43 -0.78 -11.58
N ASN A 223 -13.57 -1.35 -12.78
CA ASN A 223 -13.60 -0.59 -14.04
C ASN A 223 -12.43 0.41 -14.19
N ASN A 224 -11.21 -0.05 -13.98
CA ASN A 224 -9.97 0.75 -14.03
C ASN A 224 -9.86 1.85 -12.98
N LEU A 225 -10.76 1.90 -12.02
CA LEU A 225 -10.76 2.85 -10.91
C LEU A 225 -10.36 2.12 -9.63
N ARG A 226 -9.27 2.55 -9.02
CA ARG A 226 -8.80 2.04 -7.74
C ARG A 226 -8.92 3.11 -6.67
N PHE A 227 -9.58 2.77 -5.57
CA PHE A 227 -9.62 3.59 -4.38
C PHE A 227 -8.82 2.99 -3.25
N ILE A 228 -8.31 3.87 -2.40
CA ILE A 228 -7.75 3.57 -1.09
C ILE A 228 -8.68 4.23 -0.07
N ALA A 229 -9.20 3.44 0.85
CA ALA A 229 -10.05 3.89 1.94
C ALA A 229 -9.36 3.62 3.27
N VAL A 230 -9.18 4.64 4.08
CA VAL A 230 -8.62 4.51 5.43
C VAL A 230 -9.65 4.96 6.44
N VAL A 231 -9.91 4.14 7.45
CA VAL A 231 -10.71 4.49 8.64
C VAL A 231 -9.91 4.21 9.90
N LEU A 232 -9.92 5.14 10.84
CA LEU A 232 -9.16 5.08 12.07
C LEU A 232 -10.07 5.31 13.29
N GLY A 233 -9.81 4.57 14.37
CA GLY A 233 -10.47 4.79 15.65
C GLY A 233 -11.91 4.32 15.76
N GLU A 234 -12.27 3.25 15.07
CA GLU A 234 -13.61 2.65 15.16
C GLU A 234 -13.79 1.82 16.43
N GLU A 235 -15.01 1.78 16.96
CA GLU A 235 -15.31 1.09 18.22
C GLU A 235 -15.28 -0.46 18.10
N ASN A 236 -15.58 -0.99 16.92
CA ASN A 236 -15.53 -2.44 16.67
C ASN A 236 -15.24 -2.74 15.19
N SER A 237 -14.89 -3.99 14.93
CA SER A 237 -14.51 -4.42 13.57
C SER A 237 -15.66 -4.41 12.58
N SER A 238 -16.88 -4.66 13.02
CA SER A 238 -18.05 -4.66 12.16
C SER A 238 -18.36 -3.26 11.61
N VAL A 239 -18.37 -2.25 12.48
CA VAL A 239 -18.55 -0.84 12.08
C VAL A 239 -17.38 -0.37 11.24
N ARG A 240 -16.15 -0.72 11.59
CA ARG A 240 -14.96 -0.43 10.76
C ARG A 240 -15.14 -0.94 9.34
N ASN A 241 -15.55 -2.18 9.17
CA ASN A 241 -15.74 -2.78 7.85
C ASN A 241 -16.88 -2.09 7.09
N GLN A 242 -18.00 -1.83 7.76
CA GLN A 242 -19.15 -1.17 7.13
C GLN A 242 -18.83 0.25 6.67
N GLU A 243 -18.17 1.04 7.50
CA GLU A 243 -17.83 2.43 7.17
C GLU A 243 -16.75 2.50 6.08
N THR A 244 -15.82 1.53 6.07
CA THR A 244 -14.87 1.39 4.95
C THR A 244 -15.59 1.09 3.63
N MET A 245 -16.56 0.19 3.65
CA MET A 245 -17.40 -0.12 2.48
C MET A 245 -18.22 1.10 2.04
N ASN A 246 -18.72 1.90 2.98
CA ASN A 246 -19.44 3.14 2.67
C ASN A 246 -18.55 4.12 1.88
N LEU A 247 -17.28 4.25 2.26
CA LEU A 247 -16.33 5.08 1.52
C LEU A 247 -16.08 4.55 0.10
N LEU A 248 -15.84 3.24 -0.03
CA LEU A 248 -15.61 2.62 -1.33
C LEU A 248 -16.84 2.75 -2.24
N ASP A 249 -18.01 2.47 -1.72
CA ASP A 249 -19.28 2.63 -2.45
C ASP A 249 -19.49 4.07 -2.91
N TYR A 250 -19.23 5.04 -2.03
CA TYR A 250 -19.29 6.45 -2.40
C TYR A 250 -18.37 6.76 -3.58
N GLY A 251 -17.12 6.30 -3.53
CA GLY A 251 -16.16 6.50 -4.61
C GLY A 251 -16.63 5.90 -5.93
N PHE A 252 -16.99 4.63 -5.93
CA PHE A 252 -17.39 3.94 -7.15
C PHE A 252 -18.76 4.39 -7.70
N ASN A 253 -19.64 4.88 -6.85
CA ASN A 253 -20.95 5.39 -7.29
C ASN A 253 -20.87 6.80 -7.88
N HIS A 254 -19.93 7.64 -7.42
CA HIS A 254 -19.88 9.06 -7.80
C HIS A 254 -18.77 9.41 -8.78
N TYR A 255 -17.76 8.56 -8.93
CA TYR A 255 -16.59 8.84 -9.75
C TYR A 255 -16.40 7.79 -10.84
N GLN A 256 -15.71 8.20 -11.89
CA GLN A 256 -15.29 7.34 -12.99
C GLN A 256 -13.87 7.65 -13.40
N MET A 257 -13.19 6.66 -13.97
CA MET A 257 -11.88 6.82 -14.56
C MET A 257 -12.03 6.99 -16.08
N ASN A 258 -11.53 8.10 -16.59
CA ASN A 258 -11.42 8.33 -18.02
C ASN A 258 -10.01 7.90 -18.44
N LEU A 259 -9.87 6.64 -18.81
CA LEU A 259 -8.59 6.06 -19.19
C LEU A 259 -8.14 6.65 -20.52
N ILE A 260 -6.91 7.18 -20.58
CA ILE A 260 -6.29 7.76 -21.76
C ILE A 260 -5.32 6.76 -22.38
N LYS A 261 -4.45 6.18 -21.58
CA LYS A 261 -3.49 5.14 -21.98
C LYS A 261 -3.28 4.15 -20.84
N SER A 262 -3.11 2.90 -21.18
CA SER A 262 -2.80 1.84 -20.22
C SER A 262 -1.30 1.72 -20.01
N LYS A 263 -0.92 1.22 -18.84
CA LYS A 263 0.46 0.85 -18.54
C LYS A 263 1.04 -0.01 -19.67
N GLY A 264 2.23 0.36 -20.14
CA GLY A 264 2.92 -0.38 -21.21
C GLY A 264 2.51 -0.02 -22.63
N ASP A 265 1.47 0.81 -22.83
CA ASP A 265 1.12 1.31 -24.16
C ASP A 265 2.26 2.16 -24.74
N VAL A 266 2.55 2.02 -26.03
CA VAL A 266 3.57 2.85 -26.67
C VAL A 266 3.04 4.25 -26.87
N LEU A 267 3.63 5.23 -26.18
CA LEU A 267 3.27 6.64 -26.27
C LEU A 267 4.04 7.36 -27.36
N LYS A 268 5.32 7.04 -27.51
CA LYS A 268 6.24 7.68 -28.46
C LYS A 268 7.41 6.75 -28.72
N LYS A 269 7.89 6.76 -29.95
CA LYS A 269 9.16 6.14 -30.33
C LYS A 269 10.18 7.23 -30.59
N ILE A 270 11.36 7.11 -29.99
CA ILE A 270 12.50 8.00 -30.24
C ILE A 270 13.66 7.25 -30.87
N SER A 271 14.33 7.94 -31.82
CA SER A 271 15.54 7.40 -32.42
C SER A 271 16.76 7.82 -31.60
N LEU A 272 17.70 6.90 -31.44
CA LEU A 272 18.95 7.13 -30.71
C LEU A 272 20.12 6.91 -31.65
N ASP A 273 20.90 7.96 -31.87
CA ASP A 273 22.16 7.84 -32.59
C ASP A 273 23.18 7.09 -31.75
N LYS A 274 23.89 6.14 -32.36
CA LYS A 274 24.96 5.35 -31.74
C LYS A 274 24.55 4.39 -30.60
N ALA A 275 23.29 4.03 -30.53
CA ALA A 275 22.81 3.00 -29.58
C ALA A 275 22.75 1.62 -30.23
N THR A 276 22.74 0.56 -29.41
CA THR A 276 22.58 -0.84 -29.89
C THR A 276 21.23 -1.04 -30.56
N GLU A 277 20.20 -0.31 -30.12
CA GLU A 277 18.90 -0.22 -30.76
C GLU A 277 18.69 1.21 -31.27
N GLU A 278 18.38 1.31 -32.54
CA GLU A 278 18.17 2.63 -33.19
C GLU A 278 16.90 3.34 -32.73
N LYS A 279 15.93 2.61 -32.18
CA LYS A 279 14.65 3.15 -31.69
C LYS A 279 14.28 2.55 -30.36
N ILE A 280 13.82 3.40 -29.47
CA ILE A 280 13.22 2.98 -28.19
C ILE A 280 11.76 3.41 -28.11
N SER A 281 10.95 2.61 -27.42
CA SER A 281 9.56 2.93 -27.15
C SER A 281 9.42 3.50 -25.74
N LEU A 282 8.78 4.66 -25.64
CA LEU A 282 8.40 5.24 -24.36
C LEU A 282 7.01 4.75 -23.98
N VAL A 283 6.91 4.20 -22.78
CA VAL A 283 5.68 3.63 -22.24
C VAL A 283 5.39 4.22 -20.86
N PRO A 284 4.10 4.35 -20.46
CA PRO A 284 3.78 4.80 -19.12
C PRO A 284 4.08 3.71 -18.09
N ILE A 285 4.53 4.11 -16.91
CA ILE A 285 4.81 3.22 -15.77
C ILE A 285 3.54 2.78 -15.02
N SER A 286 2.44 3.48 -15.25
CA SER A 286 1.11 3.20 -14.72
C SER A 286 0.05 3.63 -15.72
N ASP A 287 -1.20 3.23 -15.49
CA ASP A 287 -2.32 3.72 -16.28
C ASP A 287 -2.41 5.25 -16.20
N ILE A 288 -2.63 5.88 -17.35
CA ILE A 288 -2.85 7.31 -17.46
C ILE A 288 -4.34 7.54 -17.62
N GLY A 289 -4.94 8.21 -16.66
CA GLY A 289 -6.35 8.52 -16.71
C GLY A 289 -6.68 9.72 -15.83
N VAL A 290 -7.89 10.22 -16.00
CA VAL A 290 -8.44 11.33 -15.25
C VAL A 290 -9.66 10.86 -14.48
N ILE A 291 -9.62 11.02 -13.16
CA ILE A 291 -10.78 10.79 -12.32
C ILE A 291 -11.70 12.01 -12.35
N THR A 292 -12.97 11.77 -12.63
CA THR A 292 -14.01 12.81 -12.62
C THR A 292 -15.27 12.28 -11.95
N GLU A 293 -16.10 13.18 -11.48
CA GLU A 293 -17.47 12.82 -11.10
C GLU A 293 -18.22 12.25 -12.32
N LYS A 294 -19.07 11.26 -12.07
CA LYS A 294 -19.93 10.71 -13.11
C LYS A 294 -20.86 11.79 -13.64
N SER A 295 -20.74 12.11 -14.91
CA SER A 295 -21.57 13.09 -15.60
C SER A 295 -21.62 12.78 -17.09
N ASN A 296 -22.61 13.35 -17.78
CA ASN A 296 -22.72 13.27 -19.25
C ASN A 296 -21.85 14.32 -19.96
N LYS A 297 -21.00 15.06 -19.24
CA LYS A 297 -20.12 16.07 -19.81
C LYS A 297 -19.06 15.38 -20.67
N LYS A 298 -18.95 15.82 -21.91
CA LYS A 298 -17.88 15.37 -22.80
C LYS A 298 -16.61 16.16 -22.50
N HIS A 299 -15.52 15.43 -22.35
CA HIS A 299 -14.18 15.99 -22.18
C HIS A 299 -13.34 15.67 -23.41
N ASN A 300 -12.40 16.54 -23.72
CA ASN A 300 -11.45 16.33 -24.79
C ASN A 300 -10.04 16.19 -24.20
N TYR A 301 -9.74 15.00 -23.72
CA TYR A 301 -8.44 14.71 -23.13
C TYR A 301 -7.40 14.47 -24.20
N THR A 302 -6.29 15.17 -24.07
CA THR A 302 -5.08 14.95 -24.86
C THR A 302 -3.89 14.74 -23.93
N TYR A 303 -2.80 14.22 -24.46
CA TYR A 303 -1.58 14.06 -23.69
C TYR A 303 -0.36 14.51 -24.48
N GLU A 304 0.65 14.94 -23.75
CA GLU A 304 1.96 15.33 -24.27
C GLU A 304 3.05 14.58 -23.53
N VAL A 305 3.98 13.98 -24.28
CA VAL A 305 5.17 13.32 -23.71
C VAL A 305 6.30 14.33 -23.63
N LYS A 306 6.71 14.69 -22.41
CA LYS A 306 7.86 15.56 -22.15
C LYS A 306 9.04 14.72 -21.73
N THR A 307 10.02 14.56 -22.61
CA THR A 307 11.28 13.88 -22.31
C THR A 307 12.26 14.84 -21.63
N LYS A 308 12.98 14.34 -20.64
CA LYS A 308 14.15 15.05 -20.09
C LYS A 308 15.40 14.64 -20.85
N ASP A 309 16.44 15.47 -20.76
CA ASP A 309 17.74 15.10 -21.31
C ASP A 309 18.28 13.89 -20.57
N PHE A 310 18.68 12.88 -21.31
CA PHE A 310 19.31 11.68 -20.78
C PHE A 310 20.56 11.33 -21.60
N GLN A 311 21.53 10.72 -20.95
CA GLN A 311 22.75 10.27 -21.60
C GLN A 311 22.77 8.75 -21.73
N LEU A 312 23.34 8.25 -22.82
CA LEU A 312 23.58 6.82 -22.99
C LEU A 312 24.73 6.35 -22.07
N PRO A 313 24.66 5.10 -21.55
CA PRO A 313 23.65 4.09 -21.82
C PRO A 313 22.39 4.26 -20.98
N ILE A 314 21.22 3.95 -21.56
CA ILE A 314 19.96 3.80 -20.85
C ILE A 314 19.52 2.33 -20.88
N LYS A 315 18.76 1.92 -19.89
CA LYS A 315 18.25 0.55 -19.74
C LYS A 315 16.73 0.54 -19.75
N GLN A 316 16.18 -0.60 -20.10
CA GLN A 316 14.73 -0.82 -19.94
C GLN A 316 14.32 -0.56 -18.50
N GLY A 317 13.28 0.25 -18.30
CA GLY A 317 12.79 0.66 -16.99
C GLY A 317 13.30 2.02 -16.50
N ASP A 318 14.29 2.62 -17.18
CA ASP A 318 14.77 3.96 -16.83
C ASP A 318 13.69 5.01 -17.10
N ILE A 319 13.53 5.96 -16.17
CA ILE A 319 12.57 7.06 -16.31
C ILE A 319 13.21 8.17 -17.13
N VAL A 320 12.68 8.40 -18.33
CA VAL A 320 13.22 9.37 -19.30
C VAL A 320 12.32 10.59 -19.52
N GLY A 321 11.18 10.68 -18.85
CA GLY A 321 10.29 11.80 -19.01
C GLY A 321 9.02 11.68 -18.19
N LYS A 322 8.06 12.51 -18.56
CA LYS A 322 6.72 12.55 -17.95
C LYS A 322 5.65 12.74 -19.02
N VAL A 323 4.44 12.34 -18.68
CA VAL A 323 3.25 12.61 -19.51
C VAL A 323 2.44 13.72 -18.84
N VAL A 324 2.05 14.69 -19.62
CA VAL A 324 1.15 15.77 -19.19
C VAL A 324 -0.19 15.58 -19.88
N VAL A 325 -1.25 15.52 -19.08
CA VAL A 325 -2.63 15.39 -19.57
C VAL A 325 -3.30 16.75 -19.58
N LYS A 326 -4.05 17.00 -20.63
CA LYS A 326 -4.80 18.26 -20.81
C LYS A 326 -6.27 17.97 -21.09
N ASP A 327 -7.15 18.83 -20.58
CA ASP A 327 -8.54 18.93 -21.00
C ASP A 327 -8.70 20.24 -21.80
N GLY A 328 -8.78 20.12 -23.11
CA GLY A 328 -8.61 21.26 -24.00
C GLY A 328 -7.18 21.83 -23.91
N GLU A 329 -7.07 23.11 -23.55
CA GLU A 329 -5.76 23.78 -23.36
C GLU A 329 -5.25 23.73 -21.92
N LYS A 330 -6.08 23.26 -20.96
CA LYS A 330 -5.76 23.25 -19.54
C LYS A 330 -5.02 21.97 -19.15
N GLU A 331 -3.85 22.09 -18.54
CA GLU A 331 -3.19 20.97 -17.83
C GLU A 331 -4.02 20.57 -16.59
N ILE A 332 -4.20 19.26 -16.37
CA ILE A 332 -4.99 18.71 -15.29
C ILE A 332 -4.25 17.62 -14.52
#